data_3ac224edbce16118de2a56dc2f2016d5
#
_entry.id   3ac224edbce16118de2a56dc2f2016d5
#
_cell.length_a   1.000
_cell.length_b   1.000
_cell.length_c   1.000
_cell.angle_alpha   90.00
_cell.angle_beta   90.00
_cell.angle_gamma   90.00
#
_symmetry.space_group_name_H-M   'P 1'
#
loop_
_entity.id
_entity.type
_entity.pdbx_description
1 polymer ?
#
loop_
_entity_poly.entity_id
_entity_poly.type
_entity_poly.pdbx_seq_one_letter_code
_entity_poly.pdbx_strand_id
1 'polypeptide(L)'
;MGDLTIQPIGTPRERRKFVDLAYQMNASDPNWVAPLHMEAMELMTPGKNPFFEHADVQLYLARQDGRTVGRICAHIDHLAVAMDPAQGMGPGTGNWGLLEAKNQTIAHALIAQAEAWLREKGMTRVLAPMSMSVWEEPGQLTLGFDHPPTVMMGHQPERYADYIRALGDYVPAKVLRTYELDITREFPPLIQRIVQSGEKNPRIRIREVDKSKF
;
A
#
# COMPACT_ATOMS: atom_id res chain seq x y z
N MET A 1 -31.61 -7.74 -3.59
CA MET A 1 -30.23 -7.24 -3.41
C MET A 1 -30.27 -5.75 -3.72
N GLY A 2 -29.90 -4.89 -2.77
CA GLY A 2 -29.88 -3.44 -3.02
C GLY A 2 -28.83 -3.06 -4.05
N ASP A 3 -29.06 -1.94 -4.75
CA ASP A 3 -28.16 -1.43 -5.78
C ASP A 3 -26.78 -1.07 -5.21
N LEU A 4 -25.74 -1.66 -5.77
CA LEU A 4 -24.35 -1.30 -5.50
C LEU A 4 -24.01 -0.04 -6.29
N THR A 5 -23.58 1.03 -5.62
CA THR A 5 -23.11 2.26 -6.25
C THR A 5 -21.67 2.52 -5.86
N ILE A 6 -20.84 2.94 -6.82
CA ILE A 6 -19.47 3.36 -6.56
C ILE A 6 -19.36 4.84 -6.89
N GLN A 7 -18.88 5.63 -5.95
CA GLN A 7 -18.83 7.09 -6.07
C GLN A 7 -17.39 7.58 -5.87
N PRO A 8 -16.90 8.47 -6.73
CA PRO A 8 -15.69 9.23 -6.46
C PRO A 8 -15.92 10.14 -5.25
N ILE A 9 -14.89 10.31 -4.44
CA ILE A 9 -14.96 11.16 -3.25
C ILE A 9 -13.83 12.19 -3.23
N GLY A 10 -14.07 13.34 -2.59
CA GLY A 10 -13.10 14.42 -2.54
C GLY A 10 -13.23 15.32 -1.30
N THR A 11 -14.36 15.29 -0.60
CA THR A 11 -14.56 16.14 0.58
C THR A 11 -13.87 15.58 1.83
N PRO A 12 -13.49 16.42 2.81
CA PRO A 12 -12.91 15.94 4.08
C PRO A 12 -13.82 14.95 4.82
N ARG A 13 -15.13 15.14 4.77
CA ARG A 13 -16.11 14.23 5.41
C ARG A 13 -16.12 12.85 4.74
N GLU A 14 -15.99 12.81 3.43
CA GLU A 14 -15.95 11.56 2.68
C GLU A 14 -14.61 10.85 2.88
N ARG A 15 -13.48 11.57 2.86
CA ARG A 15 -12.17 11.01 3.21
C ARG A 15 -12.16 10.38 4.61
N ARG A 16 -12.82 11.02 5.58
CA ARG A 16 -12.98 10.40 6.90
C ARG A 16 -13.71 9.07 6.83
N LYS A 17 -14.82 8.99 6.09
CA LYS A 17 -15.54 7.71 5.88
C LYS A 17 -14.68 6.66 5.18
N PHE A 18 -13.85 7.09 4.25
CA PHE A 18 -12.89 6.23 3.55
C PHE A 18 -11.87 5.65 4.53
N VAL A 19 -11.30 6.45 5.40
CA VAL A 19 -10.37 6.02 6.44
C VAL A 19 -11.07 5.12 7.46
N ASP A 20 -12.19 5.57 8.02
CA ASP A 20 -12.94 4.85 9.07
C ASP A 20 -13.36 3.44 8.62
N LEU A 21 -13.57 3.21 7.31
CA LEU A 21 -13.98 1.91 6.80
C LEU A 21 -12.95 0.81 7.07
N ALA A 22 -11.64 1.10 6.98
CA ALA A 22 -10.60 0.12 7.28
C ALA A 22 -10.68 -0.37 8.72
N TYR A 23 -10.90 0.55 9.65
CA TYR A 23 -11.03 0.20 11.08
C TYR A 23 -12.26 -0.68 11.33
N GLN A 24 -13.36 -0.41 10.60
CA GLN A 24 -14.58 -1.22 10.71
C GLN A 24 -14.40 -2.61 10.10
N MET A 25 -13.72 -2.70 8.96
CA MET A 25 -13.57 -3.95 8.21
C MET A 25 -12.58 -4.92 8.85
N ASN A 26 -11.57 -4.39 9.53
CA ASN A 26 -10.49 -5.17 10.12
C ASN A 26 -10.58 -5.29 11.65
N ALA A 27 -11.61 -4.74 12.29
CA ALA A 27 -11.78 -4.72 13.75
C ALA A 27 -11.78 -6.12 14.41
N SER A 28 -12.15 -7.16 13.66
CA SER A 28 -12.19 -8.55 14.16
C SER A 28 -10.91 -9.35 13.88
N ASP A 29 -9.96 -8.79 13.15
CA ASP A 29 -8.68 -9.45 12.86
C ASP A 29 -7.69 -9.18 14.01
N PRO A 30 -7.28 -10.21 14.79
CA PRO A 30 -6.39 -10.01 15.93
C PRO A 30 -4.97 -9.62 15.53
N ASN A 31 -4.59 -9.83 14.30
CA ASN A 31 -3.26 -9.52 13.77
C ASN A 31 -3.22 -8.15 13.06
N TRP A 32 -4.38 -7.54 12.81
CA TRP A 32 -4.40 -6.23 12.20
C TRP A 32 -4.02 -5.13 13.20
N VAL A 33 -2.97 -4.40 12.90
CA VAL A 33 -2.53 -3.25 13.69
C VAL A 33 -3.11 -1.97 13.08
N ALA A 34 -4.03 -1.35 13.81
CA ALA A 34 -4.65 -0.10 13.36
C ALA A 34 -3.60 1.03 13.27
N PRO A 35 -3.45 1.70 12.12
CA PRO A 35 -2.63 2.90 12.03
C PRO A 35 -3.22 4.02 12.91
N LEU A 36 -2.42 5.03 13.27
CA LEU A 36 -2.97 6.20 13.94
C LEU A 36 -3.95 6.92 13.02
N HIS A 37 -5.17 7.18 13.51
CA HIS A 37 -6.23 7.76 12.68
C HIS A 37 -5.84 9.12 12.08
N MET A 38 -5.06 9.91 12.81
CA MET A 38 -4.53 11.20 12.34
C MET A 38 -3.62 11.00 11.13
N GLU A 39 -2.68 10.06 11.20
CA GLU A 39 -1.74 9.74 10.12
C GLU A 39 -2.48 9.20 8.88
N ALA A 40 -3.43 8.28 9.09
CA ALA A 40 -4.26 7.76 8.00
C ALA A 40 -5.09 8.86 7.30
N MET A 41 -5.56 9.85 8.05
CA MET A 41 -6.24 11.03 7.48
C MET A 41 -5.28 11.96 6.74
N GLU A 42 -4.08 12.18 7.25
CA GLU A 42 -3.06 13.01 6.59
C GLU A 42 -2.58 12.36 5.30
N LEU A 43 -2.38 11.06 5.30
CA LEU A 43 -2.02 10.27 4.10
C LEU A 43 -3.01 10.49 2.95
N MET A 44 -4.31 10.64 3.26
CA MET A 44 -5.40 10.81 2.27
C MET A 44 -5.71 12.30 1.99
N THR A 45 -4.96 13.26 2.52
CA THR A 45 -5.32 14.67 2.41
C THR A 45 -4.34 15.44 1.53
N PRO A 46 -4.80 15.97 0.37
CA PRO A 46 -4.00 16.89 -0.44
C PRO A 46 -3.49 18.08 0.40
N GLY A 47 -2.24 18.46 0.17
CA GLY A 47 -1.55 19.51 0.92
C GLY A 47 -1.01 19.08 2.30
N LYS A 48 -1.30 17.84 2.73
CA LYS A 48 -0.67 17.20 3.89
C LYS A 48 0.34 16.13 3.46
N ASN A 49 -0.05 15.29 2.50
CA ASN A 49 0.82 14.29 1.91
C ASN A 49 1.45 14.84 0.63
N PRO A 50 2.80 14.97 0.55
CA PRO A 50 3.53 15.43 -0.64
C PRO A 50 3.27 14.58 -1.89
N PHE A 51 2.82 13.34 -1.74
CA PHE A 51 2.48 12.47 -2.85
C PHE A 51 1.50 13.12 -3.84
N PHE A 52 0.56 13.93 -3.35
CA PHE A 52 -0.40 14.64 -4.20
C PHE A 52 0.21 15.75 -5.06
N GLU A 53 1.47 16.14 -4.83
CA GLU A 53 2.16 17.16 -5.63
C GLU A 53 2.63 16.62 -6.98
N HIS A 54 2.79 15.29 -7.08
CA HIS A 54 3.31 14.62 -8.27
C HIS A 54 2.46 13.42 -8.71
N ALA A 55 1.29 13.23 -8.14
CA ALA A 55 0.40 12.12 -8.47
C ALA A 55 -1.04 12.56 -8.72
N ASP A 56 -1.68 11.96 -9.71
CA ASP A 56 -3.13 11.97 -9.83
C ASP A 56 -3.71 10.90 -8.91
N VAL A 57 -4.65 11.27 -8.06
CA VAL A 57 -5.25 10.37 -7.07
C VAL A 57 -6.77 10.48 -7.11
N GLN A 58 -7.45 9.34 -7.17
CA GLN A 58 -8.91 9.27 -7.05
C GLN A 58 -9.31 8.21 -6.03
N LEU A 59 -10.05 8.63 -5.02
CA LEU A 59 -10.63 7.78 -4.00
C LEU A 59 -12.07 7.43 -4.37
N TYR A 60 -12.46 6.18 -4.10
CA TYR A 60 -13.83 5.69 -4.32
C TYR A 60 -14.40 5.02 -3.08
N LEU A 61 -15.68 5.21 -2.85
CA LEU A 61 -16.48 4.47 -1.88
C LEU A 61 -17.58 3.67 -2.59
N ALA A 62 -17.69 2.40 -2.24
CA ALA A 62 -18.82 1.55 -2.63
C ALA A 62 -19.90 1.61 -1.55
N ARG A 63 -21.15 1.79 -1.98
CA ARG A 63 -22.32 1.83 -1.12
C ARG A 63 -23.36 0.82 -1.56
N GLN A 64 -24.01 0.19 -0.59
CA GLN A 64 -25.12 -0.72 -0.80
C GLN A 64 -26.10 -0.54 0.36
N ASP A 65 -27.39 -0.39 0.05
CA ASP A 65 -28.45 -0.16 1.06
C ASP A 65 -28.14 0.98 2.05
N GLY A 66 -27.56 2.08 1.53
CA GLY A 66 -27.19 3.26 2.33
C GLY A 66 -25.93 3.10 3.20
N ARG A 67 -25.32 1.92 3.22
CA ARG A 67 -24.10 1.62 4.00
C ARG A 67 -22.87 1.65 3.10
N THR A 68 -21.76 2.10 3.65
CA THR A 68 -20.45 1.96 2.98
C THR A 68 -19.99 0.52 3.14
N VAL A 69 -19.69 -0.15 2.01
CA VAL A 69 -19.36 -1.57 1.96
C VAL A 69 -18.03 -1.87 1.29
N GLY A 70 -17.33 -0.83 0.82
CA GLY A 70 -16.00 -0.97 0.25
C GLY A 70 -15.36 0.38 -0.08
N ARG A 71 -14.05 0.35 -0.31
CA ARG A 71 -13.23 1.50 -0.70
C ARG A 71 -12.10 1.05 -1.60
N ILE A 72 -11.59 1.94 -2.44
CA ILE A 72 -10.37 1.76 -3.23
C ILE A 72 -9.77 3.14 -3.56
N CYS A 73 -8.44 3.18 -3.72
CA CYS A 73 -7.73 4.32 -4.26
C CYS A 73 -7.15 3.94 -5.62
N ALA A 74 -7.38 4.75 -6.66
CA ALA A 74 -6.67 4.68 -7.92
C ALA A 74 -5.69 5.85 -8.01
N HIS A 75 -4.47 5.63 -8.52
CA HIS A 75 -3.50 6.72 -8.66
C HIS A 75 -2.49 6.49 -9.78
N ILE A 76 -1.86 7.58 -10.20
CA ILE A 76 -0.76 7.62 -11.17
C ILE A 76 0.33 8.46 -10.54
N ASP A 77 1.45 7.84 -10.20
CA ASP A 77 2.64 8.55 -9.71
C ASP A 77 3.49 8.98 -10.90
N HIS A 78 3.42 10.25 -11.28
CA HIS A 78 4.11 10.79 -12.45
C HIS A 78 5.63 10.71 -12.33
N LEU A 79 6.20 10.80 -11.12
CA LEU A 79 7.63 10.62 -10.90
C LEU A 79 8.05 9.17 -11.15
N ALA A 80 7.32 8.21 -10.58
CA ALA A 80 7.63 6.79 -10.75
C ALA A 80 7.42 6.31 -12.21
N VAL A 81 6.41 6.87 -12.91
CA VAL A 81 6.15 6.59 -14.33
C VAL A 81 7.25 7.16 -15.24
N ALA A 82 7.80 8.33 -14.89
CA ALA A 82 8.86 8.99 -15.67
C ALA A 82 10.25 8.37 -15.47
N MET A 83 10.46 7.58 -14.42
CA MET A 83 11.75 6.91 -14.17
C MET A 83 11.99 5.76 -15.17
N ASP A 84 13.27 5.41 -15.34
CA ASP A 84 13.65 4.20 -16.06
C ASP A 84 12.87 2.98 -15.50
N PRO A 85 12.29 2.13 -16.37
CA PRO A 85 11.54 0.95 -15.93
C PRO A 85 12.28 -0.01 -15.00
N ALA A 86 13.62 0.00 -15.03
CA ALA A 86 14.46 -0.77 -14.10
C ALA A 86 14.46 -0.19 -12.67
N GLN A 87 14.12 1.09 -12.52
CA GLN A 87 14.16 1.82 -11.25
C GLN A 87 12.77 2.30 -10.81
N GLY A 88 11.83 2.43 -11.73
CA GLY A 88 10.49 2.91 -11.50
C GLY A 88 9.41 1.98 -12.03
N MET A 89 8.25 2.55 -12.32
CA MET A 89 7.09 1.78 -12.80
C MET A 89 7.03 1.69 -14.32
N GLY A 90 7.69 2.64 -15.01
CA GLY A 90 7.67 2.75 -16.46
C GLY A 90 6.39 3.39 -17.04
N PRO A 91 6.47 3.85 -18.29
CA PRO A 91 5.38 4.55 -18.97
C PRO A 91 4.09 3.72 -19.03
N GLY A 92 2.95 4.41 -18.96
CA GLY A 92 1.63 3.79 -19.08
C GLY A 92 1.20 2.95 -17.89
N THR A 93 1.91 3.00 -16.76
CA THR A 93 1.57 2.24 -15.55
C THR A 93 0.75 3.10 -14.59
N GLY A 94 -0.43 2.60 -14.22
CA GLY A 94 -1.22 3.12 -13.12
C GLY A 94 -1.31 2.13 -11.96
N ASN A 95 -1.82 2.58 -10.84
CA ASN A 95 -1.88 1.82 -9.61
C ASN A 95 -3.28 1.89 -8.99
N TRP A 96 -3.64 0.86 -8.22
CA TRP A 96 -4.70 0.96 -7.23
C TRP A 96 -4.26 0.30 -5.92
N GLY A 97 -4.83 0.75 -4.81
CA GLY A 97 -4.55 0.22 -3.48
C GLY A 97 -5.61 0.61 -2.47
N LEU A 98 -5.32 0.43 -1.18
CA LEU A 98 -6.24 0.72 -0.08
C LEU A 98 -7.60 0.02 -0.25
N LEU A 99 -7.60 -1.16 -0.86
CA LEU A 99 -8.81 -1.94 -1.11
C LEU A 99 -9.37 -2.49 0.20
N GLU A 100 -10.62 -2.12 0.46
CA GLU A 100 -11.45 -2.80 1.44
C GLU A 100 -12.77 -3.18 0.80
N ALA A 101 -13.23 -4.40 1.01
CA ALA A 101 -14.48 -4.87 0.42
C ALA A 101 -15.15 -5.93 1.28
N LYS A 102 -16.45 -5.79 1.45
CA LYS A 102 -17.26 -6.74 2.24
C LYS A 102 -17.28 -8.14 1.63
N ASN A 103 -17.20 -8.24 0.31
CA ASN A 103 -17.18 -9.51 -0.43
C ASN A 103 -16.51 -9.34 -1.80
N GLN A 104 -16.31 -10.45 -2.50
CA GLN A 104 -15.65 -10.52 -3.79
C GLN A 104 -16.34 -9.67 -4.88
N THR A 105 -17.66 -9.68 -4.94
CA THR A 105 -18.41 -8.89 -5.94
C THR A 105 -18.14 -7.40 -5.80
N ILE A 106 -18.09 -6.90 -4.57
CA ILE A 106 -17.78 -5.50 -4.27
C ILE A 106 -16.32 -5.20 -4.59
N ALA A 107 -15.38 -6.11 -4.25
CA ALA A 107 -13.97 -5.95 -4.57
C ALA A 107 -13.76 -5.84 -6.09
N HIS A 108 -14.34 -6.75 -6.87
CA HIS A 108 -14.23 -6.74 -8.33
C HIS A 108 -14.83 -5.47 -8.94
N ALA A 109 -15.99 -5.01 -8.44
CA ALA A 109 -16.59 -3.77 -8.92
C ALA A 109 -15.72 -2.54 -8.64
N LEU A 110 -15.09 -2.47 -7.45
CA LEU A 110 -14.17 -1.41 -7.08
C LEU A 110 -12.89 -1.43 -7.94
N ILE A 111 -12.31 -2.61 -8.15
CA ILE A 111 -11.13 -2.78 -9.01
C ILE A 111 -11.45 -2.36 -10.44
N ALA A 112 -12.58 -2.82 -10.99
CA ALA A 112 -13.02 -2.43 -12.34
C ALA A 112 -13.22 -0.90 -12.46
N GLN A 113 -13.74 -0.23 -11.43
CA GLN A 113 -13.88 1.23 -11.40
C GLN A 113 -12.51 1.93 -11.38
N ALA A 114 -11.57 1.45 -10.58
CA ALA A 114 -10.21 1.97 -10.53
C ALA A 114 -9.50 1.83 -11.89
N GLU A 115 -9.61 0.65 -12.51
CA GLU A 115 -9.05 0.39 -13.83
C GLU A 115 -9.69 1.24 -14.93
N ALA A 116 -11.01 1.48 -14.87
CA ALA A 116 -11.70 2.35 -15.80
C ALA A 116 -11.14 3.77 -15.74
N TRP A 117 -10.98 4.33 -14.54
CA TRP A 117 -10.38 5.64 -14.34
C TRP A 117 -8.93 5.69 -14.83
N LEU A 118 -8.12 4.68 -14.55
CA LEU A 118 -6.75 4.59 -15.05
C LEU A 118 -6.69 4.54 -16.58
N ARG A 119 -7.62 3.80 -17.19
CA ARG A 119 -7.74 3.69 -18.66
C ARG A 119 -8.16 5.03 -19.29
N GLU A 120 -9.08 5.75 -18.69
CA GLU A 120 -9.47 7.12 -19.10
C GLU A 120 -8.29 8.10 -19.03
N LYS A 121 -7.37 7.90 -18.10
CA LYS A 121 -6.12 8.65 -17.97
C LYS A 121 -4.99 8.16 -18.90
N GLY A 122 -5.27 7.21 -19.79
CA GLY A 122 -4.32 6.70 -20.77
C GLY A 122 -3.36 5.64 -20.27
N MET A 123 -3.60 5.08 -19.08
CA MET A 123 -2.79 3.96 -18.58
C MET A 123 -3.15 2.66 -19.29
N THR A 124 -2.14 1.88 -19.61
CA THR A 124 -2.27 0.61 -20.37
C THR A 124 -1.87 -0.60 -19.53
N ARG A 125 -1.31 -0.37 -18.37
CA ARG A 125 -0.88 -1.39 -17.40
C ARG A 125 -1.24 -0.98 -15.99
N VAL A 126 -1.58 -1.95 -15.16
CA VAL A 126 -1.79 -1.76 -13.72
C VAL A 126 -0.74 -2.54 -12.94
N LEU A 127 -0.09 -1.90 -11.99
CA LEU A 127 0.75 -2.54 -10.97
C LEU A 127 0.08 -2.34 -9.61
N ALA A 128 -0.46 -3.42 -9.05
CA ALA A 128 -1.31 -3.33 -7.85
C ALA A 128 -1.30 -4.65 -7.03
N PRO A 129 -1.74 -4.59 -5.77
CA PRO A 129 -2.10 -3.37 -5.04
C PRO A 129 -0.88 -2.50 -4.71
N MET A 130 -1.09 -1.20 -4.68
CA MET A 130 -0.11 -0.22 -4.25
C MET A 130 -0.85 0.89 -3.49
N SER A 131 -0.61 1.00 -2.19
CA SER A 131 -1.28 1.98 -1.35
C SER A 131 -0.48 3.28 -1.32
N MET A 132 -0.74 4.16 -2.28
CA MET A 132 -0.03 5.39 -2.62
C MET A 132 1.34 5.13 -3.24
N SER A 133 2.40 5.00 -2.49
CA SER A 133 3.76 4.80 -3.01
C SER A 133 4.34 3.45 -2.58
N VAL A 134 5.47 3.09 -3.18
CA VAL A 134 6.25 1.91 -2.79
C VAL A 134 6.78 1.99 -1.33
N TRP A 135 6.83 3.20 -0.78
CA TRP A 135 7.29 3.48 0.58
C TRP A 135 6.19 3.37 1.63
N GLU A 136 4.94 3.22 1.19
CA GLU A 136 3.79 3.02 2.07
C GLU A 136 3.46 1.51 2.21
N GLU A 137 2.42 1.04 1.55
CA GLU A 137 2.00 -0.36 1.59
C GLU A 137 1.97 -0.96 0.18
N PRO A 138 3.10 -1.43 -0.36
CA PRO A 138 3.13 -2.12 -1.64
C PRO A 138 2.74 -3.59 -1.52
N GLY A 139 1.90 -4.04 -2.44
CA GLY A 139 1.58 -5.45 -2.58
C GLY A 139 0.41 -5.95 -1.74
N GLN A 140 0.12 -7.22 -1.92
CA GLN A 140 -0.88 -8.00 -1.21
C GLN A 140 -0.18 -9.06 -0.37
N LEU A 141 -0.52 -9.14 0.90
CA LEU A 141 -0.07 -10.24 1.76
C LEU A 141 -0.54 -11.58 1.17
N THR A 142 0.37 -12.54 1.04
CA THR A 142 0.10 -13.87 0.49
C THR A 142 0.51 -15.01 1.41
N LEU A 143 1.26 -14.69 2.47
CA LEU A 143 1.73 -15.63 3.48
C LEU A 143 1.99 -14.88 4.79
N GLY A 144 1.77 -15.51 5.95
CA GLY A 144 2.00 -14.91 7.26
C GLY A 144 0.80 -14.13 7.80
N PHE A 145 -0.42 -14.53 7.46
CA PHE A 145 -1.67 -13.92 7.94
C PHE A 145 -1.90 -14.08 9.45
N ASP A 146 -1.20 -15.02 10.07
CA ASP A 146 -1.26 -15.35 11.49
C ASP A 146 -0.28 -14.54 12.36
N HIS A 147 0.41 -13.58 11.77
CA HIS A 147 1.35 -12.70 12.46
C HIS A 147 0.96 -11.23 12.31
N PRO A 148 1.10 -10.41 13.35
CA PRO A 148 0.93 -8.97 13.22
C PRO A 148 2.04 -8.39 12.34
N PRO A 149 1.76 -7.32 11.56
CA PRO A 149 2.76 -6.66 10.76
C PRO A 149 3.81 -5.97 11.63
N THR A 150 5.04 -5.90 11.13
CA THR A 150 6.07 -5.03 11.68
C THR A 150 5.88 -3.59 11.20
N VAL A 151 6.67 -2.66 11.72
CA VAL A 151 6.61 -1.23 11.32
C VAL A 151 6.75 -1.09 9.80
N MET A 152 5.88 -0.29 9.19
CA MET A 152 5.81 -0.01 7.74
C MET A 152 5.45 -1.23 6.88
N MET A 153 4.88 -2.27 7.45
CA MET A 153 4.35 -3.41 6.72
C MET A 153 2.82 -3.42 6.77
N GLY A 154 2.19 -3.62 5.62
CA GLY A 154 0.75 -3.80 5.53
C GLY A 154 0.30 -5.19 5.99
N HIS A 155 -0.91 -5.26 6.52
CA HIS A 155 -1.59 -6.51 6.81
C HIS A 155 -2.98 -6.47 6.18
N GLN A 156 -3.25 -7.42 5.29
CA GLN A 156 -4.55 -7.54 4.64
C GLN A 156 -5.10 -8.95 4.87
N PRO A 157 -6.41 -9.11 5.02
CA PRO A 157 -7.06 -10.41 5.12
C PRO A 157 -6.79 -11.30 3.90
N GLU A 158 -6.61 -12.60 4.12
CA GLU A 158 -6.32 -13.60 3.08
C GLU A 158 -7.32 -13.57 1.92
N ARG A 159 -8.59 -13.34 2.21
CA ARG A 159 -9.66 -13.25 1.21
C ARG A 159 -9.38 -12.25 0.08
N TYR A 160 -8.61 -11.19 0.31
CA TYR A 160 -8.30 -10.23 -0.75
C TYR A 160 -7.33 -10.79 -1.79
N ALA A 161 -6.39 -11.64 -1.38
CA ALA A 161 -5.54 -12.37 -2.31
C ALA A 161 -6.39 -13.28 -3.23
N ASP A 162 -7.41 -13.93 -2.67
CA ASP A 162 -8.33 -14.78 -3.44
C ASP A 162 -9.21 -13.96 -4.38
N TYR A 163 -9.70 -12.80 -3.95
CA TYR A 163 -10.49 -11.90 -4.80
C TYR A 163 -9.68 -11.42 -6.01
N ILE A 164 -8.40 -11.08 -5.81
CA ILE A 164 -7.51 -10.64 -6.89
C ILE A 164 -7.22 -11.81 -7.85
N ARG A 165 -6.91 -13.01 -7.34
CA ARG A 165 -6.69 -14.20 -8.17
C ARG A 165 -7.90 -14.55 -9.02
N ALA A 166 -9.10 -14.39 -8.47
CA ALA A 166 -10.35 -14.71 -9.15
C ALA A 166 -10.68 -13.78 -10.33
N LEU A 167 -10.00 -12.62 -10.47
CA LEU A 167 -10.10 -11.76 -11.67
C LEU A 167 -9.48 -12.43 -12.90
N GLY A 168 -8.45 -13.28 -12.72
CA GLY A 168 -7.81 -14.02 -13.81
C GLY A 168 -6.76 -13.23 -14.62
N ASP A 169 -6.81 -11.90 -14.59
CA ASP A 169 -5.96 -11.03 -15.41
C ASP A 169 -4.69 -10.56 -14.68
N TYR A 170 -4.65 -10.77 -13.35
CA TYR A 170 -3.51 -10.38 -12.53
C TYR A 170 -2.51 -11.52 -12.38
N VAL A 171 -1.25 -11.20 -12.64
CA VAL A 171 -0.12 -12.11 -12.45
C VAL A 171 0.87 -11.53 -11.44
N PRO A 172 1.55 -12.35 -10.62
CA PRO A 172 2.56 -11.85 -9.70
C PRO A 172 3.68 -11.11 -10.44
N ALA A 173 3.84 -9.83 -10.15
CA ALA A 173 4.93 -9.02 -10.71
C ALA A 173 6.22 -9.18 -9.91
N LYS A 174 6.13 -9.25 -8.60
CA LYS A 174 7.27 -9.41 -7.68
C LYS A 174 6.81 -10.04 -6.37
N VAL A 175 7.67 -10.85 -5.77
CA VAL A 175 7.48 -11.37 -4.41
C VAL A 175 8.47 -10.68 -3.49
N LEU A 176 7.95 -9.97 -2.50
CA LEU A 176 8.73 -9.40 -1.40
C LEU A 176 8.70 -10.36 -0.22
N ARG A 177 9.83 -10.54 0.44
CA ARG A 177 9.95 -11.40 1.63
C ARG A 177 10.39 -10.55 2.81
N THR A 178 9.66 -10.64 3.90
CA THR A 178 10.05 -10.05 5.19
C THR A 178 10.78 -11.11 5.99
N TYR A 179 11.84 -10.69 6.68
CA TYR A 179 12.65 -11.56 7.53
C TYR A 179 12.67 -10.98 8.94
N GLU A 180 12.46 -11.82 9.94
CA GLU A 180 12.72 -11.49 11.33
C GLU A 180 14.18 -11.81 11.68
N LEU A 181 14.88 -10.84 12.23
CA LEU A 181 16.24 -11.00 12.71
C LEU A 181 16.26 -10.85 14.24
N ASP A 182 16.60 -11.93 14.95
CA ASP A 182 16.85 -11.87 16.38
C ASP A 182 18.20 -11.21 16.66
N ILE A 183 18.17 -9.94 17.02
CA ILE A 183 19.36 -9.12 17.34
C ILE A 183 19.94 -9.40 18.74
N THR A 184 19.30 -10.26 19.54
CA THR A 184 19.82 -10.67 20.87
C THR A 184 20.87 -11.76 20.77
N ARG A 185 20.97 -12.42 19.60
CA ARG A 185 21.96 -13.45 19.33
C ARG A 185 23.25 -12.85 18.79
N GLU A 186 24.35 -13.54 19.08
CA GLU A 186 25.63 -13.20 18.43
C GLU A 186 25.53 -13.33 16.90
N PHE A 187 26.17 -12.41 16.19
CA PHE A 187 26.26 -12.52 14.73
C PHE A 187 27.00 -13.80 14.30
N PRO A 188 26.59 -14.42 13.19
CA PRO A 188 27.34 -15.53 12.61
C PRO A 188 28.82 -15.17 12.40
N PRO A 189 29.74 -16.13 12.49
CA PRO A 189 31.19 -15.87 12.40
C PRO A 189 31.63 -15.10 11.13
N LEU A 190 30.90 -15.27 10.03
CA LEU A 190 31.16 -14.52 8.80
C LEU A 190 30.89 -13.03 8.98
N ILE A 191 29.75 -12.69 9.60
CA ILE A 191 29.38 -11.31 9.85
C ILE A 191 30.33 -10.66 10.85
N GLN A 192 30.70 -11.37 11.93
CA GLN A 192 31.70 -10.88 12.89
C GLN A 192 33.02 -10.53 12.20
N ARG A 193 33.50 -11.39 11.28
CA ARG A 193 34.71 -11.10 10.49
C ARG A 193 34.57 -9.87 9.59
N ILE A 194 33.41 -9.67 8.97
CA ILE A 194 33.14 -8.48 8.14
C ILE A 194 33.19 -7.22 9.00
N VAL A 195 32.52 -7.24 10.17
CA VAL A 195 32.53 -6.10 11.11
C VAL A 195 33.97 -5.77 11.54
N GLN A 196 34.73 -6.78 12.01
CA GLN A 196 36.13 -6.59 12.42
C GLN A 196 37.03 -6.06 11.30
N SER A 197 36.80 -6.52 10.06
CA SER A 197 37.51 -6.00 8.90
C SER A 197 37.15 -4.54 8.61
N GLY A 198 35.88 -4.18 8.80
CA GLY A 198 35.40 -2.80 8.66
C GLY A 198 36.02 -1.87 9.71
N GLU A 199 36.08 -2.28 10.96
CA GLU A 199 36.69 -1.50 12.06
C GLU A 199 38.18 -1.22 11.84
N LYS A 200 38.90 -2.15 11.22
CA LYS A 200 40.33 -2.02 10.89
C LYS A 200 40.58 -1.19 9.62
N ASN A 201 39.55 -0.87 8.85
CA ASN A 201 39.70 -0.14 7.60
C ASN A 201 39.73 1.37 7.82
N PRO A 202 40.87 2.09 7.61
CA PRO A 202 40.98 3.52 7.87
C PRO A 202 40.09 4.39 6.96
N ARG A 203 39.53 3.81 5.90
CA ARG A 203 38.59 4.49 5.00
C ARG A 203 37.14 4.46 5.51
N ILE A 204 36.83 3.61 6.51
CA ILE A 204 35.50 3.50 7.08
C ILE A 204 35.49 4.30 8.40
N ARG A 205 34.57 5.24 8.51
CA ARG A 205 34.32 5.98 9.75
C ARG A 205 32.85 5.85 10.12
N ILE A 206 32.60 5.27 11.28
CA ILE A 206 31.24 5.23 11.88
C ILE A 206 31.14 6.47 12.76
N ARG A 207 30.09 7.26 12.57
CA ARG A 207 29.79 8.44 13.39
C ARG A 207 28.32 8.47 13.76
N GLU A 208 28.02 9.10 14.87
CA GLU A 208 26.66 9.43 15.21
C GLU A 208 26.06 10.43 14.21
N VAL A 209 24.75 10.31 13.99
CA VAL A 209 24.01 11.24 13.15
C VAL A 209 23.84 12.57 13.88
N ASP A 210 24.34 13.64 13.26
CA ASP A 210 24.14 14.99 13.77
C ASP A 210 22.82 15.55 13.28
N LYS A 211 21.80 15.48 14.15
CA LYS A 211 20.43 15.92 13.82
C LYS A 211 20.30 17.40 13.51
N SER A 212 21.32 18.23 13.84
CA SER A 212 21.30 19.66 13.52
C SER A 212 21.64 19.96 12.08
N LYS A 213 22.08 18.96 11.30
CA LYS A 213 22.52 19.08 9.90
C LYS A 213 21.60 18.38 8.90
N PHE A 214 20.37 18.13 9.29
CA PHE A 214 19.30 17.65 8.42
C PHE A 214 18.33 18.77 8.08
#